data_15862cf5a59211edb066076da025ddca
#
_entry.id   15862cf5a59211edb066076da025ddca
#
_cell.length_a   1.000
_cell.length_b   1.000
_cell.length_c   1.000
_cell.angle_alpha   90.00
_cell.angle_beta   90.00
_cell.angle_gamma   90.00
#
_symmetry.space_group_name_H-M   'P 1'
#
loop_
_entity.id
_entity.type
_entity.pdbx_description
1 polymer ?
#
loop_
_entity_poly.entity_id
_entity_poly.type
_entity_poly.pdbx_seq_one_letter_code
_entity_poly.pdbx_strand_id
1 'polypeptide(L)'
;MSAAGAPGKNSTTDAGVPPTPCTKPAGCLHTRSCLLTPRQQRRILNLFAIEEHVALEVTWSAYQNIIDAYRAPDTDVGKALMEAEINTLTSTRVPRGLTELITLGRTLTRRAGDILAYFDHPHTSNGPTEAINAPLEHLRGSALGFRNLTHYITRCLLETGGFRPQLHPQL
;
A
#
# COMPACT_ATOMS: atom_id res chain seq x y z
N MET A 1 52.36 -51.28 9.70
CA MET A 1 51.04 -51.90 9.57
C MET A 1 50.06 -50.89 10.12
N SER A 2 49.45 -50.12 9.25
CA SER A 2 48.06 -50.22 8.78
C SER A 2 47.12 -49.57 9.80
N ALA A 3 46.25 -48.67 9.58
CA ALA A 3 45.45 -48.27 8.44
C ALA A 3 44.78 -46.91 8.73
N ALA A 4 44.53 -46.20 7.69
CA ALA A 4 43.86 -44.91 7.66
C ALA A 4 42.37 -45.00 8.09
N GLY A 5 41.93 -44.03 8.88
CA GLY A 5 40.52 -43.73 9.10
C GLY A 5 40.18 -42.36 8.54
N ALA A 6 39.40 -42.32 7.49
CA ALA A 6 38.95 -41.09 6.86
C ALA A 6 37.84 -40.39 7.69
N PRO A 7 37.83 -39.06 7.80
CA PRO A 7 36.71 -38.38 8.43
C PRO A 7 35.56 -38.20 7.44
N GLY A 8 34.38 -38.58 7.89
CA GLY A 8 33.12 -38.45 7.17
C GLY A 8 32.75 -37.01 6.91
N LYS A 9 32.40 -36.73 5.68
CA LYS A 9 31.80 -35.47 5.21
C LYS A 9 30.34 -35.42 5.62
N ASN A 10 30.01 -34.68 6.63
CA ASN A 10 28.63 -34.25 6.85
C ASN A 10 28.38 -32.95 6.05
N SER A 11 27.91 -33.09 4.84
CA SER A 11 27.33 -32.02 4.06
C SER A 11 25.85 -31.92 4.44
N THR A 12 25.53 -31.08 5.40
CA THR A 12 24.19 -30.52 5.53
C THR A 12 23.98 -29.52 4.44
N THR A 13 23.42 -29.96 3.34
CA THR A 13 22.86 -29.10 2.30
C THR A 13 21.66 -28.37 2.90
N ASP A 14 21.90 -27.15 3.33
CA ASP A 14 20.83 -26.16 3.53
C ASP A 14 20.21 -25.91 2.15
N ALA A 15 19.07 -26.54 1.91
CA ALA A 15 18.27 -26.33 0.72
C ALA A 15 17.58 -24.99 0.86
N GLY A 16 18.36 -23.92 0.65
CA GLY A 16 17.84 -22.58 0.52
C GLY A 16 16.81 -22.54 -0.60
N VAL A 17 15.59 -22.17 -0.23
CA VAL A 17 14.51 -21.81 -1.18
C VAL A 17 15.11 -20.89 -2.23
N PRO A 18 15.07 -21.25 -3.53
CA PRO A 18 15.64 -20.40 -4.55
C PRO A 18 14.90 -19.06 -4.53
N PRO A 19 15.62 -17.92 -4.46
CA PRO A 19 14.97 -16.62 -4.53
C PRO A 19 14.27 -16.55 -5.87
N THR A 20 12.94 -16.36 -5.84
CA THR A 20 12.12 -16.13 -7.02
C THR A 20 12.79 -15.06 -7.87
N PRO A 21 13.18 -15.32 -9.10
CA PRO A 21 13.87 -14.34 -9.91
C PRO A 21 12.89 -13.22 -10.25
N CYS A 22 13.02 -12.08 -9.60
CA CYS A 22 12.42 -10.84 -10.08
C CYS A 22 13.14 -10.48 -11.38
N THR A 23 12.72 -11.12 -12.47
CA THR A 23 13.37 -11.05 -13.79
C THR A 23 13.07 -9.75 -14.53
N LYS A 24 12.16 -8.91 -13.99
CA LYS A 24 11.82 -7.60 -14.58
C LYS A 24 12.07 -6.50 -13.55
N PRO A 25 12.74 -5.38 -13.92
CA PRO A 25 12.97 -4.24 -13.01
C PRO A 25 11.67 -3.64 -12.46
N ALA A 26 10.56 -3.75 -13.19
CA ALA A 26 9.24 -3.29 -12.78
C ALA A 26 8.80 -3.82 -11.40
N GLY A 27 9.04 -5.09 -11.09
CA GLY A 27 8.67 -5.65 -9.78
C GLY A 27 9.43 -5.04 -8.59
N CYS A 28 10.68 -4.60 -8.82
CA CYS A 28 11.48 -3.94 -7.78
C CYS A 28 11.00 -2.51 -7.52
N LEU A 29 10.51 -1.80 -8.53
CA LEU A 29 10.00 -0.43 -8.42
C LEU A 29 8.72 -0.33 -7.59
N HIS A 30 7.90 -1.38 -7.55
CA HIS A 30 6.71 -1.47 -6.71
C HIS A 30 7.00 -1.93 -5.27
N THR A 31 8.27 -2.21 -4.97
CA THR A 31 8.68 -2.67 -3.64
C THR A 31 9.24 -1.50 -2.84
N ARG A 32 8.90 -1.43 -1.56
CA ARG A 32 9.48 -0.46 -0.63
C ARG A 32 11.01 -0.60 -0.57
N SER A 33 11.70 0.53 -0.50
CA SER A 33 13.17 0.59 -0.45
C SER A 33 13.77 -0.29 0.64
N CYS A 34 13.17 -0.31 1.84
CA CYS A 34 13.61 -1.11 2.98
C CYS A 34 13.37 -2.62 2.85
N LEU A 35 12.54 -3.06 1.91
CA LEU A 35 12.27 -4.48 1.65
C LEU A 35 13.06 -5.03 0.46
N LEU A 36 13.82 -4.18 -0.21
CA LEU A 36 14.64 -4.57 -1.34
C LEU A 36 15.86 -5.36 -0.86
N THR A 37 16.12 -6.49 -1.51
CA THR A 37 17.40 -7.20 -1.32
C THR A 37 18.56 -6.36 -1.88
N PRO A 38 19.80 -6.55 -1.39
CA PRO A 38 20.97 -5.83 -1.90
C PRO A 38 21.18 -5.97 -3.43
N ARG A 39 20.75 -7.09 -4.00
CA ARG A 39 20.78 -7.32 -5.45
C ARG A 39 19.73 -6.48 -6.18
N GLN A 40 18.54 -6.33 -5.62
CA GLN A 40 17.49 -5.50 -6.18
C GLN A 40 17.82 -4.01 -6.06
N GLN A 41 18.36 -3.58 -4.92
CA GLN A 41 18.85 -2.21 -4.74
C GLN A 41 19.88 -1.82 -5.80
N ARG A 42 20.91 -2.67 -6.01
CA ARG A 42 21.90 -2.42 -7.06
C ARG A 42 21.29 -2.33 -8.46
N ARG A 43 20.25 -3.12 -8.76
CA ARG A 43 19.56 -3.03 -10.04
C ARG A 43 18.82 -1.70 -10.22
N ILE A 44 18.17 -1.22 -9.17
CA ILE A 44 17.46 0.08 -9.19
C ILE A 44 18.47 1.22 -9.33
N LEU A 45 19.58 1.19 -8.58
CA LEU A 45 20.63 2.19 -8.70
C LEU A 45 21.24 2.23 -10.11
N ASN A 46 21.50 1.07 -10.71
CA ASN A 46 21.98 1.01 -12.09
C ASN A 46 20.95 1.53 -13.10
N LEU A 47 19.66 1.33 -12.84
CA LEU A 47 18.59 1.87 -13.67
C LEU A 47 18.52 3.40 -13.58
N PHE A 48 18.65 3.96 -12.38
CA PHE A 48 18.64 5.40 -12.15
C PHE A 48 19.92 6.11 -12.59
N ALA A 49 21.03 5.39 -12.75
CA ALA A 49 22.26 5.93 -13.30
C ALA A 49 22.15 6.31 -14.79
N ILE A 50 21.08 5.90 -15.46
CA ILE A 50 20.79 6.22 -16.86
C ILE A 50 20.03 7.55 -16.92
N GLU A 51 20.60 8.55 -17.60
CA GLU A 51 20.03 9.90 -17.67
C GLU A 51 18.58 9.95 -18.19
N GLU A 52 18.24 9.06 -19.10
CA GLU A 52 16.87 8.93 -19.64
C GLU A 52 15.84 8.51 -18.57
N HIS A 53 16.29 7.95 -17.44
CA HIS A 53 15.41 7.45 -16.37
C HIS A 53 15.24 8.41 -15.19
N VAL A 54 15.69 9.64 -15.28
CA VAL A 54 15.53 10.66 -14.22
C VAL A 54 14.05 10.86 -13.86
N ALA A 55 13.15 10.82 -14.84
CA ALA A 55 11.71 10.90 -14.60
C ALA A 55 11.20 9.75 -13.72
N LEU A 56 11.71 8.53 -13.96
CA LEU A 56 11.37 7.35 -13.18
C LEU A 56 11.93 7.44 -11.75
N GLU A 57 13.15 7.91 -11.58
CA GLU A 57 13.78 8.12 -10.28
C GLU A 57 13.00 9.13 -9.43
N VAL A 58 12.64 10.28 -10.00
CA VAL A 58 11.84 11.31 -9.31
C VAL A 58 10.49 10.76 -8.88
N THR A 59 9.80 10.03 -9.77
CA THR A 59 8.50 9.43 -9.46
C THR A 59 8.61 8.35 -8.39
N TRP A 60 9.65 7.53 -8.45
CA TRP A 60 9.89 6.49 -7.46
C TRP A 60 10.25 7.08 -6.09
N SER A 61 11.03 8.16 -6.05
CA SER A 61 11.37 8.87 -4.82
C SER A 61 10.12 9.44 -4.15
N ALA A 62 9.25 10.10 -4.91
CA ALA A 62 7.97 10.61 -4.38
C ALA A 62 7.10 9.47 -3.81
N TYR A 63 7.03 8.34 -4.51
CA TYR A 63 6.32 7.15 -4.02
C TYR A 63 6.90 6.63 -2.70
N GLN A 64 8.21 6.53 -2.57
CA GLN A 64 8.86 6.09 -1.33
C GLN A 64 8.62 7.07 -0.18
N ASN A 65 8.76 8.38 -0.42
CA ASN A 65 8.53 9.41 0.60
C ASN A 65 7.11 9.37 1.16
N ILE A 66 6.10 9.18 0.31
CA ILE A 66 4.71 9.02 0.75
C ILE A 66 4.55 7.77 1.64
N ILE A 67 5.15 6.64 1.24
CA ILE A 67 5.09 5.42 2.05
C ILE A 67 5.79 5.61 3.40
N ASP A 68 6.96 6.24 3.40
CA ASP A 68 7.74 6.45 4.61
C ASP A 68 7.01 7.38 5.58
N ALA A 69 6.31 8.40 5.08
CA ALA A 69 5.44 9.25 5.89
C ALA A 69 4.33 8.43 6.59
N TYR A 70 3.59 7.59 5.85
CA TYR A 70 2.54 6.74 6.46
C TYR A 70 3.06 5.62 7.35
N ARG A 71 4.34 5.30 7.28
CA ARG A 71 4.99 4.23 8.04
C ARG A 71 5.87 4.74 9.17
N ALA A 72 5.98 6.04 9.33
CA ALA A 72 6.74 6.62 10.44
C ALA A 72 6.19 6.10 11.77
N PRO A 73 7.06 5.66 12.70
CA PRO A 73 6.64 5.17 14.02
C PRO A 73 5.96 6.24 14.85
N ASP A 74 6.35 7.49 14.63
CA ASP A 74 5.81 8.68 15.24
C ASP A 74 4.90 9.40 14.24
N THR A 75 3.66 9.67 14.63
CA THR A 75 2.67 10.33 13.80
C THR A 75 3.03 11.77 13.47
N ASP A 76 3.68 12.48 14.40
CA ASP A 76 4.12 13.87 14.16
C ASP A 76 5.24 13.92 13.13
N VAL A 77 6.18 12.97 13.20
CA VAL A 77 7.23 12.81 12.17
C VAL A 77 6.60 12.43 10.84
N GLY A 78 5.65 11.50 10.83
CA GLY A 78 4.92 11.10 9.62
C GLY A 78 4.19 12.27 8.97
N LYS A 79 3.53 13.11 9.78
CA LYS A 79 2.84 14.32 9.33
C LYS A 79 3.81 15.31 8.68
N ALA A 80 4.92 15.59 9.35
CA ALA A 80 5.95 16.49 8.83
C ALA A 80 6.56 15.99 7.50
N LEU A 81 6.81 14.69 7.38
CA LEU A 81 7.29 14.07 6.14
C LEU A 81 6.26 14.21 5.00
N MET A 82 4.97 14.00 5.28
CA MET A 82 3.90 14.16 4.30
C MET A 82 3.76 15.62 3.86
N GLU A 83 3.81 16.58 4.77
CA GLU A 83 3.78 18.01 4.46
C GLU A 83 4.97 18.42 3.59
N ALA A 84 6.17 17.93 3.93
CA ALA A 84 7.38 18.17 3.14
C ALA A 84 7.25 17.62 1.72
N GLU A 85 6.69 16.43 1.55
CA GLU A 85 6.49 15.81 0.24
C GLU A 85 5.44 16.58 -0.58
N ILE A 86 4.31 16.98 0.01
CA ILE A 86 3.30 17.82 -0.66
C ILE A 86 3.93 19.12 -1.17
N ASN A 87 4.75 19.78 -0.33
CA ASN A 87 5.45 21.02 -0.71
C ASN A 87 6.48 20.77 -1.82
N THR A 88 7.17 19.63 -1.79
CA THR A 88 8.15 19.25 -2.81
C THR A 88 7.48 19.05 -4.16
N LEU A 89 6.37 18.32 -4.20
CA LEU A 89 5.62 18.03 -5.42
C LEU A 89 4.95 19.26 -6.05
N THR A 90 4.69 20.31 -5.25
CA THR A 90 4.13 21.59 -5.75
C THR A 90 5.20 22.62 -6.08
N SER A 91 6.44 22.37 -5.69
CA SER A 91 7.57 23.25 -5.98
C SER A 91 7.99 23.19 -7.45
N THR A 92 8.78 24.19 -7.88
CA THR A 92 9.37 24.22 -9.21
C THR A 92 10.45 23.13 -9.46
N ARG A 93 10.72 22.28 -8.48
CA ARG A 93 11.71 21.21 -8.56
C ARG A 93 11.23 20.01 -9.39
N VAL A 94 9.92 19.85 -9.55
CA VAL A 94 9.36 18.78 -10.39
C VAL A 94 9.55 19.15 -11.86
N PRO A 95 10.21 18.31 -12.67
CA PRO A 95 10.39 18.56 -14.10
C PRO A 95 9.04 18.75 -14.81
N ARG A 96 8.97 19.77 -15.68
CA ARG A 96 7.71 20.14 -16.37
C ARG A 96 7.12 19.01 -17.23
N GLY A 97 7.95 18.06 -17.65
CA GLY A 97 7.50 16.90 -18.42
C GLY A 97 6.75 15.84 -17.60
N LEU A 98 6.79 15.92 -16.26
CA LEU A 98 6.11 14.96 -15.36
C LEU A 98 4.71 15.47 -15.00
N THR A 99 3.82 15.53 -15.98
CA THR A 99 2.45 16.06 -15.83
C THR A 99 1.61 15.33 -14.81
N GLU A 100 1.80 14.00 -14.72
CA GLU A 100 1.13 13.14 -13.74
C GLU A 100 1.57 13.48 -12.32
N LEU A 101 2.85 13.66 -12.11
CA LEU A 101 3.41 14.00 -10.78
C LEU A 101 2.99 15.41 -10.35
N ILE A 102 2.96 16.36 -11.28
CA ILE A 102 2.43 17.70 -11.04
C ILE A 102 0.95 17.65 -10.68
N THR A 103 0.17 16.82 -11.37
CA THR A 103 -1.26 16.62 -11.10
C THR A 103 -1.48 15.96 -9.74
N LEU A 104 -0.63 14.99 -9.38
CA LEU A 104 -0.60 14.40 -8.05
C LEU A 104 -0.34 15.45 -6.98
N GLY A 105 0.71 16.26 -7.14
CA GLY A 105 1.04 17.34 -6.20
C GLY A 105 -0.13 18.30 -5.96
N ARG A 106 -0.78 18.76 -7.02
CA ARG A 106 -1.99 19.62 -6.94
C ARG A 106 -3.14 18.93 -6.20
N THR A 107 -3.33 17.63 -6.43
CA THR A 107 -4.39 16.86 -5.78
C THR A 107 -4.10 16.69 -4.30
N LEU A 108 -2.86 16.35 -3.94
CA LEU A 108 -2.44 16.22 -2.54
C LEU A 108 -2.57 17.56 -1.80
N THR A 109 -2.17 18.67 -2.42
CA THR A 109 -2.33 20.02 -1.83
C THR A 109 -3.80 20.36 -1.57
N ARG A 110 -4.66 20.10 -2.54
CA ARG A 110 -6.11 20.35 -2.39
C ARG A 110 -6.74 19.48 -1.28
N ARG A 111 -6.20 18.29 -1.05
CA ARG A 111 -6.66 17.34 -0.04
C ARG A 111 -5.76 17.27 1.19
N ALA A 112 -4.86 18.24 1.35
CA ALA A 112 -3.87 18.21 2.43
C ALA A 112 -4.53 18.08 3.81
N GLY A 113 -5.62 18.82 4.07
CA GLY A 113 -6.36 18.72 5.33
C GLY A 113 -6.86 17.30 5.62
N ASP A 114 -7.46 16.63 4.62
CA ASP A 114 -7.96 15.27 4.77
C ASP A 114 -6.82 14.25 4.99
N ILE A 115 -5.72 14.44 4.25
CA ILE A 115 -4.56 13.55 4.31
C ILE A 115 -3.84 13.69 5.66
N LEU A 116 -3.64 14.92 6.12
CA LEU A 116 -2.93 15.19 7.37
C LEU A 116 -3.76 14.83 8.61
N ALA A 117 -5.09 14.88 8.51
CA ALA A 117 -5.99 14.42 9.57
C ALA A 117 -5.78 12.95 9.94
N TYR A 118 -5.25 12.10 9.03
CA TYR A 118 -4.87 10.72 9.34
C TYR A 118 -3.84 10.65 10.47
N PHE A 119 -2.87 11.58 10.48
CA PHE A 119 -1.83 11.63 11.50
C PHE A 119 -2.32 12.23 12.81
N ASP A 120 -3.31 13.16 12.76
CA ASP A 120 -3.91 13.77 13.93
C ASP A 120 -4.87 12.81 14.67
N HIS A 121 -5.39 11.81 13.95
CA HIS A 121 -6.34 10.84 14.48
C HIS A 121 -5.81 9.40 14.32
N PRO A 122 -4.73 9.02 15.02
CA PRO A 122 -4.17 7.68 14.93
C PRO A 122 -5.22 6.62 15.32
N HIS A 123 -5.15 5.46 14.71
CA HIS A 123 -6.08 4.33 14.90
C HIS A 123 -7.50 4.54 14.36
N THR A 124 -7.81 5.63 13.70
CA THR A 124 -9.06 5.74 12.93
C THR A 124 -8.99 4.85 11.71
N SER A 125 -10.04 4.09 11.48
CA SER A 125 -10.13 3.23 10.30
C SER A 125 -11.49 3.37 9.63
N ASN A 126 -11.57 2.99 8.38
CA ASN A 126 -12.83 2.90 7.65
C ASN A 126 -13.62 1.62 8.01
N GLY A 127 -13.11 0.82 8.95
CA GLY A 127 -13.71 -0.45 9.37
C GLY A 127 -15.21 -0.38 9.70
N PRO A 128 -15.69 0.62 10.47
CA PRO A 128 -17.12 0.75 10.73
C PRO A 128 -17.97 0.94 9.46
N THR A 129 -17.48 1.75 8.52
CA THR A 129 -18.13 1.96 7.22
C THR A 129 -18.10 0.69 6.36
N GLU A 130 -16.97 -0.01 6.34
CA GLU A 130 -16.80 -1.28 5.63
C GLU A 130 -17.69 -2.38 6.23
N ALA A 131 -17.80 -2.42 7.57
CA ALA A 131 -18.69 -3.35 8.26
C ALA A 131 -20.17 -3.15 7.90
N ILE A 132 -20.57 -1.93 7.56
CA ILE A 132 -21.92 -1.62 7.08
C ILE A 132 -22.05 -1.93 5.58
N ASN A 133 -21.05 -1.60 4.79
CA ASN A 133 -21.07 -1.77 3.33
C ASN A 133 -21.08 -3.25 2.91
N ALA A 134 -20.35 -4.11 3.60
CA ALA A 134 -20.27 -5.53 3.25
C ALA A 134 -21.63 -6.26 3.29
N PRO A 135 -22.47 -6.15 4.33
CA PRO A 135 -23.83 -6.67 4.33
C PRO A 135 -24.71 -6.09 3.21
N LEU A 136 -24.54 -4.80 2.88
CA LEU A 136 -25.30 -4.16 1.80
C LEU A 136 -24.91 -4.70 0.42
N GLU A 137 -23.61 -4.92 0.18
CA GLU A 137 -23.13 -5.55 -1.06
C GLU A 137 -23.60 -7.01 -1.16
N HIS A 138 -23.59 -7.75 -0.06
CA HIS A 138 -24.14 -9.11 -0.01
C HIS A 138 -25.64 -9.13 -0.34
N LEU A 139 -26.42 -8.24 0.27
CA LEU A 139 -27.85 -8.10 0.02
C LEU A 139 -28.14 -7.79 -1.46
N ARG A 140 -27.37 -6.87 -2.03
CA ARG A 140 -27.46 -6.49 -3.45
C ARG A 140 -27.14 -7.66 -4.38
N GLY A 141 -26.08 -8.39 -4.08
CA GLY A 141 -25.66 -9.56 -4.86
C GLY A 141 -26.64 -10.72 -4.78
N SER A 142 -27.15 -11.02 -3.59
CA SER A 142 -28.13 -12.11 -3.35
C SER A 142 -29.46 -11.86 -4.02
N ALA A 143 -29.89 -10.60 -4.14
CA ALA A 143 -31.16 -10.22 -4.76
C ALA A 143 -31.03 -10.03 -6.29
N LEU A 144 -29.84 -10.23 -6.88
CA LEU A 144 -29.56 -9.93 -8.31
C LEU A 144 -29.96 -8.51 -8.72
N GLY A 145 -29.92 -7.59 -7.76
CA GLY A 145 -30.36 -6.21 -7.90
C GLY A 145 -31.79 -5.96 -7.45
N PHE A 146 -32.14 -4.70 -7.33
CA PHE A 146 -33.48 -4.25 -6.92
C PHE A 146 -34.08 -3.36 -8.00
N ARG A 147 -35.30 -3.67 -8.42
CA ARG A 147 -36.06 -2.84 -9.35
C ARG A 147 -36.75 -1.65 -8.65
N ASN A 148 -37.04 -1.80 -7.36
CA ASN A 148 -37.72 -0.79 -6.56
C ASN A 148 -36.78 -0.24 -5.48
N LEU A 149 -36.54 1.07 -5.55
CA LEU A 149 -35.62 1.74 -4.62
C LEU A 149 -36.14 1.69 -3.17
N THR A 150 -37.46 1.83 -2.97
CA THR A 150 -38.03 1.78 -1.63
C THR A 150 -37.84 0.41 -0.98
N HIS A 151 -38.00 -0.66 -1.73
CA HIS A 151 -37.71 -2.00 -1.24
C HIS A 151 -36.25 -2.20 -0.92
N TYR A 152 -35.35 -1.64 -1.74
CA TYR A 152 -33.92 -1.68 -1.48
C TYR A 152 -33.57 -0.97 -0.17
N ILE A 153 -34.05 0.27 0.00
CA ILE A 153 -33.79 1.06 1.21
C ILE A 153 -34.33 0.33 2.45
N THR A 154 -35.56 -0.18 2.39
CA THR A 154 -36.19 -0.91 3.51
C THR A 154 -35.39 -2.14 3.90
N ARG A 155 -34.95 -2.94 2.93
CA ARG A 155 -34.11 -4.12 3.21
C ARG A 155 -32.72 -3.74 3.74
N CYS A 156 -32.11 -2.69 3.21
CA CYS A 156 -30.85 -2.17 3.75
C CYS A 156 -30.99 -1.77 5.22
N LEU A 157 -32.04 -1.04 5.56
CA LEU A 157 -32.30 -0.63 6.95
C LEU A 157 -32.56 -1.83 7.87
N LEU A 158 -33.26 -2.83 7.41
CA LEU A 158 -33.51 -4.06 8.19
C LEU A 158 -32.24 -4.88 8.40
N GLU A 159 -31.36 -4.95 7.39
CA GLU A 159 -30.11 -5.71 7.46
C GLU A 159 -29.06 -5.03 8.35
N THR A 160 -28.91 -3.70 8.22
CA THR A 160 -27.88 -2.91 8.91
C THR A 160 -28.37 -2.28 10.22
N GLY A 161 -29.68 -2.17 10.42
CA GLY A 161 -30.27 -1.50 11.56
C GLY A 161 -30.31 -2.30 12.86
N GLY A 162 -29.71 -3.49 12.90
CA GLY A 162 -29.60 -4.30 14.12
C GLY A 162 -30.91 -4.95 14.57
N PHE A 163 -31.93 -5.01 13.72
CA PHE A 163 -33.27 -5.60 14.06
C PHE A 163 -33.27 -7.13 14.07
N ARG A 164 -32.21 -7.78 13.57
CA ARG A 164 -32.12 -9.24 13.47
C ARG A 164 -32.38 -9.99 14.80
N PRO A 165 -31.81 -9.55 15.94
CA PRO A 165 -32.09 -10.18 17.25
C PRO A 165 -33.54 -9.99 17.71
N GLN A 166 -34.24 -8.93 17.25
CA GLN A 166 -35.61 -8.65 17.61
C GLN A 166 -36.60 -9.46 16.76
N LEU A 167 -36.22 -9.75 15.51
CA LEU A 167 -37.03 -10.54 14.58
C LEU A 167 -36.85 -12.04 14.75
N HIS A 168 -35.68 -12.46 15.26
CA HIS A 168 -35.30 -13.86 15.47
C HIS A 168 -34.67 -14.04 16.86
N PRO A 169 -35.44 -13.92 17.93
CA PRO A 169 -34.92 -13.96 19.30
C PRO A 169 -34.35 -15.31 19.74
N GLN A 170 -34.44 -16.35 18.90
CA GLN A 170 -34.02 -17.71 19.21
C GLN A 170 -32.88 -18.26 18.31
N LEU A 171 -32.15 -17.40 17.62
CA LEU A 171 -30.97 -17.81 16.83
C LEU A 171 -29.68 -17.47 17.55
#